data_3f0152e9a5eea3bd4eb1ae02f46d85d7
#
_entry.id   3f0152e9a5eea3bd4eb1ae02f46d85d7
#
_cell.length_a   1.000
_cell.length_b   1.000
_cell.length_c   1.000
_cell.angle_alpha   90.00
_cell.angle_beta   90.00
_cell.angle_gamma   90.00
#
_symmetry.space_group_name_H-M   'P 1'
#
loop_
_entity.id
_entity.type
_entity.pdbx_description
1 polymer ?
#
loop_
_entity_poly.entity_id
_entity_poly.type
_entity_poly.pdbx_seq_one_letter_code
_entity_poly.pdbx_strand_id
1 'polypeptide(L)'
;MAVELWPMALHEALQKAIDRIDLTADEASDALRELVDGDADPVLLAGLLVALRMKGETADEVAGFARVMREQSTPVRSKASGLVDTCGTGGDGTGTVNISTAAALVVAGAGLPVAKHGNRSITSDCGSSDVLDALGVHIDLDAAGVQRCIDEAGMGFMFAPNFHPAMAKIMPIRRALGVRTLFNVLGPLTNPARPSFQLVGVGEPALAEVVAGAFAELGIERAMVVHGADGADELTLSGSNLVLHVRDGAVERDTLSATDVGLASAPLDALTGGTPSANAERIHEILAGAPGPLRDVVVLNAGAALMVAGAADTIAEGVALAAKTIDSGEAAKALERLVAVSNG
;
A
#
# COMPACT_ATOMS: atom_id res chain seq x y z
N MET A 1 -25.78 2.58 43.03
CA MET A 1 -25.61 2.43 41.59
C MET A 1 -24.18 2.80 41.26
N ALA A 2 -23.31 1.82 41.04
CA ALA A 2 -22.00 2.10 40.50
C ALA A 2 -22.19 2.71 39.12
N VAL A 3 -21.67 3.90 38.89
CA VAL A 3 -21.49 4.44 37.55
C VAL A 3 -20.49 3.48 36.92
N GLU A 4 -20.94 2.60 36.04
CA GLU A 4 -20.03 1.89 35.13
C GLU A 4 -19.23 2.98 34.43
N LEU A 5 -17.93 3.06 34.73
CA LEU A 5 -16.99 3.89 34.01
C LEU A 5 -16.93 3.32 32.61
N TRP A 6 -17.64 3.94 31.70
CA TRP A 6 -17.54 3.63 30.27
C TRP A 6 -16.07 3.73 29.84
N PRO A 7 -15.63 2.89 28.89
CA PRO A 7 -14.31 3.01 28.30
C PRO A 7 -14.09 4.45 27.83
N MET A 8 -13.19 5.18 28.47
CA MET A 8 -13.18 6.66 28.36
C MET A 8 -12.64 7.14 27.01
N ALA A 9 -11.58 6.52 26.48
CA ALA A 9 -10.89 7.03 25.30
C ALA A 9 -11.74 6.93 24.01
N LEU A 10 -12.40 5.79 23.79
CA LEU A 10 -13.23 5.58 22.59
C LEU A 10 -14.49 6.47 22.62
N HIS A 11 -15.11 6.64 23.80
CA HIS A 11 -16.29 7.49 23.95
C HIS A 11 -15.94 8.98 23.79
N GLU A 12 -14.85 9.44 24.38
CA GLU A 12 -14.35 10.81 24.23
C GLU A 12 -13.97 11.12 22.79
N ALA A 13 -13.29 10.18 22.12
CA ALA A 13 -12.94 10.31 20.70
C ALA A 13 -14.20 10.43 19.81
N LEU A 14 -15.22 9.59 20.07
CA LEU A 14 -16.49 9.67 19.37
C LEU A 14 -17.17 11.04 19.59
N GLN A 15 -17.22 11.54 20.82
CA GLN A 15 -17.82 12.83 21.11
C GLN A 15 -17.11 13.98 20.39
N LYS A 16 -15.75 13.99 20.42
CA LYS A 16 -14.96 14.97 19.67
C LYS A 16 -15.26 14.92 18.17
N ALA A 17 -15.27 13.71 17.58
CA ALA A 17 -15.56 13.56 16.15
C ALA A 17 -16.98 14.04 15.78
N ILE A 18 -18.00 13.82 16.63
CA ILE A 18 -19.35 14.37 16.47
C ILE A 18 -19.34 15.90 16.49
N ASP A 19 -18.56 16.49 17.40
CA ASP A 19 -18.40 17.94 17.54
C ASP A 19 -17.49 18.55 16.48
N ARG A 20 -17.01 17.74 15.49
CA ARG A 20 -16.08 18.10 14.42
C ARG A 20 -14.72 18.61 14.94
N ILE A 21 -14.29 18.10 16.09
CA ILE A 21 -12.98 18.37 16.67
C ILE A 21 -12.04 17.24 16.25
N ASP A 22 -10.87 17.61 15.74
CA ASP A 22 -9.84 16.65 15.33
C ASP A 22 -9.25 15.94 16.55
N LEU A 23 -8.96 14.65 16.39
CA LEU A 23 -8.22 13.88 17.36
C LEU A 23 -6.73 14.06 17.12
N THR A 24 -5.96 14.12 18.17
CA THR A 24 -4.52 13.91 18.09
C THR A 24 -4.20 12.45 17.76
N ALA A 25 -2.98 12.17 17.29
CA ALA A 25 -2.56 10.80 16.99
C ALA A 25 -2.61 9.89 18.24
N ASP A 26 -2.33 10.44 19.43
CA ASP A 26 -2.41 9.70 20.68
C ASP A 26 -3.86 9.39 21.08
N GLU A 27 -4.78 10.34 20.98
CA GLU A 27 -6.21 10.11 21.24
C GLU A 27 -6.80 9.08 20.29
N ALA A 28 -6.46 9.15 19.01
CA ALA A 28 -6.87 8.18 18.01
C ALA A 28 -6.29 6.78 18.31
N SER A 29 -5.02 6.70 18.73
CA SER A 29 -4.37 5.46 19.13
C SER A 29 -5.07 4.86 20.36
N ASP A 30 -5.34 5.65 21.38
CA ASP A 30 -5.96 5.18 22.62
C ASP A 30 -7.38 4.67 22.38
N ALA A 31 -8.17 5.36 21.54
CA ALA A 31 -9.49 4.93 21.15
C ALA A 31 -9.50 3.56 20.42
N LEU A 32 -8.57 3.35 19.48
CA LEU A 32 -8.48 2.05 18.79
C LEU A 32 -7.92 0.95 19.69
N ARG A 33 -6.94 1.26 20.53
CA ARG A 33 -6.32 0.31 21.47
C ARG A 33 -7.34 -0.21 22.46
N GLU A 34 -8.21 0.64 22.97
CA GLU A 34 -9.31 0.26 23.86
C GLU A 34 -10.24 -0.78 23.24
N LEU A 35 -10.53 -0.69 21.95
CA LEU A 35 -11.29 -1.70 21.24
C LEU A 35 -10.50 -3.00 21.04
N VAL A 36 -9.25 -2.90 20.59
CA VAL A 36 -8.46 -4.07 20.17
C VAL A 36 -8.05 -4.89 21.39
N ASP A 37 -7.58 -4.25 22.46
CA ASP A 37 -7.09 -4.91 23.68
C ASP A 37 -8.20 -5.16 24.73
N GLY A 38 -9.30 -4.41 24.65
CA GLY A 38 -10.40 -4.46 25.59
C GLY A 38 -11.67 -5.16 25.07
N ASP A 39 -12.74 -4.98 25.83
CA ASP A 39 -14.10 -5.43 25.51
C ASP A 39 -15.01 -4.24 25.15
N ALA A 40 -14.44 -3.20 24.50
CA ALA A 40 -15.22 -2.04 24.09
C ALA A 40 -16.36 -2.43 23.14
N ASP A 41 -17.50 -1.76 23.27
CA ASP A 41 -18.68 -2.03 22.44
C ASP A 41 -18.37 -1.72 20.95
N PRO A 42 -18.51 -2.69 20.03
CA PRO A 42 -18.36 -2.48 18.61
C PRO A 42 -19.19 -1.33 18.03
N VAL A 43 -20.32 -1.00 18.67
CA VAL A 43 -21.20 0.11 18.27
C VAL A 43 -20.48 1.46 18.42
N LEU A 44 -19.64 1.62 19.44
CA LEU A 44 -18.86 2.86 19.63
C LEU A 44 -17.84 3.06 18.50
N LEU A 45 -17.13 1.98 18.10
CA LEU A 45 -16.22 2.07 16.95
C LEU A 45 -16.98 2.37 15.67
N ALA A 46 -18.12 1.72 15.43
CA ALA A 46 -18.96 2.02 14.26
C ALA A 46 -19.35 3.51 14.24
N GLY A 47 -19.78 4.05 15.37
CA GLY A 47 -20.09 5.47 15.53
C GLY A 47 -18.89 6.37 15.24
N LEU A 48 -17.73 6.06 15.82
CA LEU A 48 -16.49 6.81 15.62
C LEU A 48 -16.06 6.82 14.14
N LEU A 49 -16.08 5.68 13.48
CA LEU A 49 -15.70 5.59 12.05
C LEU A 49 -16.59 6.43 11.16
N VAL A 50 -17.90 6.43 11.42
CA VAL A 50 -18.87 7.26 10.68
C VAL A 50 -18.66 8.75 10.99
N ALA A 51 -18.47 9.11 12.26
CA ALA A 51 -18.24 10.50 12.67
C ALA A 51 -16.94 11.07 12.07
N LEU A 52 -15.84 10.31 12.08
CA LEU A 52 -14.56 10.69 11.44
C LEU A 52 -14.74 10.89 9.93
N ARG A 53 -15.45 9.96 9.26
CA ARG A 53 -15.74 10.09 7.82
C ARG A 53 -16.58 11.32 7.50
N MET A 54 -17.57 11.65 8.33
CA MET A 54 -18.42 12.83 8.17
C MET A 54 -17.70 14.15 8.48
N LYS A 55 -16.75 14.11 9.41
CA LYS A 55 -15.88 15.25 9.75
C LYS A 55 -14.85 15.51 8.65
N GLY A 56 -14.33 14.44 8.06
CA GLY A 56 -13.11 14.39 7.27
C GLY A 56 -11.94 13.93 8.15
N GLU A 57 -11.32 12.83 7.77
CA GLU A 57 -10.18 12.24 8.51
C GLU A 57 -8.94 13.12 8.38
N THR A 58 -8.15 13.24 9.45
CA THR A 58 -6.88 13.96 9.47
C THR A 58 -5.68 13.00 9.41
N ALA A 59 -4.50 13.55 9.11
CA ALA A 59 -3.24 12.79 9.12
C ALA A 59 -2.95 12.18 10.50
N ASP A 60 -3.18 12.92 11.58
CA ASP A 60 -2.96 12.48 12.96
C ASP A 60 -3.88 11.31 13.32
N GLU A 61 -5.15 11.38 12.96
CA GLU A 61 -6.13 10.32 13.20
C GLU A 61 -5.73 9.03 12.46
N VAL A 62 -5.34 9.16 11.19
CA VAL A 62 -4.88 8.03 10.38
C VAL A 62 -3.57 7.46 10.94
N ALA A 63 -2.62 8.30 11.35
CA ALA A 63 -1.36 7.88 11.95
C ALA A 63 -1.59 7.15 13.29
N GLY A 64 -2.50 7.66 14.12
CA GLY A 64 -2.87 7.03 15.39
C GLY A 64 -3.41 5.61 15.22
N PHE A 65 -4.36 5.44 14.30
CA PHE A 65 -4.89 4.11 13.96
C PHE A 65 -3.82 3.20 13.36
N ALA A 66 -2.98 3.71 12.44
CA ALA A 66 -1.90 2.95 11.83
C ALA A 66 -0.87 2.47 12.87
N ARG A 67 -0.55 3.30 13.88
CA ARG A 67 0.36 2.97 14.99
C ARG A 67 -0.13 1.74 15.75
N VAL A 68 -1.39 1.71 16.16
CA VAL A 68 -1.99 0.57 16.87
C VAL A 68 -2.03 -0.67 15.98
N MET A 69 -2.44 -0.53 14.73
CA MET A 69 -2.46 -1.66 13.79
C MET A 69 -1.07 -2.25 13.54
N ARG A 70 -0.01 -1.42 13.51
CA ARG A 70 1.39 -1.88 13.43
C ARG A 70 1.84 -2.59 14.71
N GLU A 71 1.44 -2.09 15.89
CA GLU A 71 1.75 -2.70 17.19
C GLU A 71 1.12 -4.09 17.31
N GLN A 72 -0.11 -4.24 16.84
CA GLN A 72 -0.90 -5.46 16.89
C GLN A 72 -0.62 -6.43 15.73
N SER A 73 0.21 -6.05 14.77
CA SER A 73 0.56 -6.92 13.64
C SER A 73 1.59 -7.99 14.05
N THR A 74 1.55 -9.14 13.38
CA THR A 74 2.61 -10.14 13.46
C THR A 74 3.84 -9.61 12.72
N PRO A 75 4.95 -9.26 13.40
CA PRO A 75 6.07 -8.60 12.77
C PRO A 75 6.85 -9.53 11.83
N VAL A 76 7.26 -9.01 10.67
CA VAL A 76 8.21 -9.66 9.77
C VAL A 76 9.56 -8.98 9.91
N ARG A 77 10.61 -9.75 10.23
CA ARG A 77 11.97 -9.23 10.46
C ARG A 77 12.92 -9.82 9.43
N SER A 78 13.32 -9.02 8.45
CA SER A 78 14.35 -9.39 7.47
C SER A 78 15.74 -8.97 7.95
N LYS A 79 16.77 -9.65 7.45
CA LYS A 79 18.17 -9.25 7.61
C LYS A 79 18.54 -8.11 6.67
N ALA A 80 17.77 -7.92 5.60
CA ALA A 80 17.98 -6.85 4.65
C ALA A 80 17.57 -5.51 5.28
N SER A 81 18.36 -4.47 5.01
CA SER A 81 18.05 -3.08 5.33
C SER A 81 17.44 -2.38 4.11
N GLY A 82 16.72 -1.29 4.35
CA GLY A 82 16.18 -0.49 3.25
C GLY A 82 15.06 -1.20 2.49
N LEU A 83 14.17 -1.88 3.21
CA LEU A 83 13.01 -2.55 2.61
C LEU A 83 12.14 -1.57 1.83
N VAL A 84 11.68 -2.00 0.67
CA VAL A 84 10.77 -1.24 -0.21
C VAL A 84 9.40 -1.90 -0.23
N ASP A 85 8.32 -1.11 -0.20
CA ASP A 85 6.96 -1.57 -0.53
C ASP A 85 6.37 -0.72 -1.65
N THR A 86 5.59 -1.36 -2.51
CA THR A 86 4.81 -0.71 -3.56
C THR A 86 3.37 -1.19 -3.43
N CYS A 87 2.46 -0.29 -3.10
CA CYS A 87 1.07 -0.66 -2.88
C CYS A 87 0.13 0.52 -3.18
N GLY A 88 -1.16 0.24 -3.25
CA GLY A 88 -2.20 1.26 -3.32
C GLY A 88 -3.25 1.03 -2.24
N THR A 89 -4.10 2.02 -2.03
CA THR A 89 -5.25 1.90 -1.13
C THR A 89 -6.33 0.97 -1.70
N GLY A 90 -6.29 0.74 -3.00
CA GLY A 90 -7.33 0.02 -3.72
C GLY A 90 -8.64 0.80 -3.83
N GLY A 91 -9.61 0.20 -4.51
CA GLY A 91 -10.98 0.73 -4.56
C GLY A 91 -11.15 1.96 -5.46
N ASP A 92 -10.23 2.20 -6.37
CA ASP A 92 -10.28 3.26 -7.38
C ASP A 92 -11.29 2.96 -8.53
N GLY A 93 -11.64 1.69 -8.70
CA GLY A 93 -12.61 1.26 -9.72
C GLY A 93 -12.08 1.27 -11.15
N THR A 94 -10.78 1.48 -11.35
CA THR A 94 -10.16 1.61 -12.69
C THR A 94 -9.98 0.27 -13.40
N GLY A 95 -9.86 -0.82 -12.65
CA GLY A 95 -9.72 -2.17 -13.22
C GLY A 95 -8.42 -2.38 -14.00
N THR A 96 -7.34 -1.71 -13.63
CA THR A 96 -6.03 -1.84 -14.26
C THR A 96 -5.37 -3.20 -13.97
N VAL A 97 -4.35 -3.57 -14.76
CA VAL A 97 -3.43 -4.66 -14.42
C VAL A 97 -2.77 -4.38 -13.06
N ASN A 98 -2.28 -5.43 -12.37
CA ASN A 98 -1.64 -5.26 -11.06
C ASN A 98 -0.27 -4.55 -11.17
N ILE A 99 -0.30 -3.23 -11.43
CA ILE A 99 0.86 -2.37 -11.73
C ILE A 99 1.85 -2.43 -10.56
N SER A 100 1.41 -2.16 -9.32
CA SER A 100 2.28 -2.16 -8.15
C SER A 100 2.92 -3.52 -7.88
N THR A 101 2.24 -4.64 -8.22
CA THR A 101 2.80 -5.98 -8.07
C THR A 101 3.89 -6.25 -9.11
N ALA A 102 3.66 -5.88 -10.37
CA ALA A 102 4.69 -5.98 -11.40
C ALA A 102 5.89 -5.05 -11.11
N ALA A 103 5.62 -3.81 -10.65
CA ALA A 103 6.67 -2.88 -10.22
C ALA A 103 7.52 -3.44 -9.07
N ALA A 104 6.91 -4.12 -8.09
CA ALA A 104 7.62 -4.79 -7.00
C ALA A 104 8.64 -5.82 -7.51
N LEU A 105 8.25 -6.62 -8.51
CA LEU A 105 9.15 -7.60 -9.14
C LEU A 105 10.32 -6.92 -9.88
N VAL A 106 10.06 -5.78 -10.53
CA VAL A 106 11.12 -4.99 -11.16
C VAL A 106 12.08 -4.40 -10.13
N VAL A 107 11.55 -3.85 -9.03
CA VAL A 107 12.36 -3.31 -7.92
C VAL A 107 13.23 -4.42 -7.30
N ALA A 108 12.68 -5.61 -7.08
CA ALA A 108 13.43 -6.77 -6.60
C ALA A 108 14.48 -7.24 -7.60
N GLY A 109 14.16 -7.22 -8.90
CA GLY A 109 15.09 -7.51 -10.00
C GLY A 109 16.24 -6.51 -10.09
N ALA A 110 16.01 -5.25 -9.71
CA ALA A 110 17.04 -4.22 -9.60
C ALA A 110 17.97 -4.39 -8.38
N GLY A 111 17.70 -5.39 -7.52
CA GLY A 111 18.54 -5.75 -6.37
C GLY A 111 18.13 -5.11 -5.05
N LEU A 112 16.97 -4.43 -4.97
CA LEU A 112 16.46 -3.89 -3.73
C LEU A 112 15.54 -4.91 -3.01
N PRO A 113 15.60 -5.01 -1.67
CA PRO A 113 14.76 -5.93 -0.94
C PRO A 113 13.31 -5.41 -0.86
N VAL A 114 12.35 -6.21 -1.28
CA VAL A 114 10.95 -5.85 -1.32
C VAL A 114 10.15 -6.60 -0.26
N ALA A 115 9.42 -5.88 0.56
CA ALA A 115 8.47 -6.39 1.55
C ALA A 115 7.06 -5.96 1.18
N LYS A 116 6.45 -6.63 0.20
CA LYS A 116 5.14 -6.24 -0.32
C LYS A 116 4.02 -6.69 0.62
N HIS A 117 3.20 -5.72 1.04
CA HIS A 117 1.98 -5.97 1.79
C HIS A 117 0.75 -5.88 0.87
N GLY A 118 -0.14 -6.86 0.95
CA GLY A 118 -1.29 -6.87 0.06
C GLY A 118 -2.41 -7.80 0.49
N ASN A 119 -3.49 -7.79 -0.29
CA ASN A 119 -4.71 -8.54 0.00
C ASN A 119 -5.35 -9.06 -1.29
N ARG A 120 -6.40 -9.90 -1.14
CA ARG A 120 -7.35 -10.18 -2.21
C ARG A 120 -8.15 -8.94 -2.53
N SER A 121 -8.61 -8.83 -3.77
CA SER A 121 -9.49 -7.72 -4.14
C SER A 121 -10.85 -7.82 -3.44
N ILE A 122 -11.40 -6.65 -3.10
CA ILE A 122 -12.78 -6.51 -2.61
C ILE A 122 -13.67 -5.88 -3.70
N THR A 123 -13.10 -5.06 -4.56
CA THR A 123 -13.82 -4.21 -5.53
C THR A 123 -13.39 -4.40 -6.98
N SER A 124 -12.23 -4.96 -7.24
CA SER A 124 -11.71 -5.27 -8.57
C SER A 124 -11.68 -6.79 -8.83
N ASP A 125 -11.47 -7.19 -10.08
CA ASP A 125 -11.46 -8.60 -10.49
C ASP A 125 -10.22 -9.36 -9.99
N CYS A 126 -9.13 -8.65 -9.64
CA CYS A 126 -7.86 -9.24 -9.28
C CYS A 126 -7.07 -8.39 -8.29
N GLY A 127 -6.88 -8.84 -7.07
CA GLY A 127 -5.99 -8.25 -6.07
C GLY A 127 -4.54 -8.70 -6.22
N SER A 128 -3.64 -8.10 -5.44
CA SER A 128 -2.20 -8.45 -5.45
C SER A 128 -1.94 -9.91 -5.06
N SER A 129 -2.68 -10.45 -4.09
CA SER A 129 -2.56 -11.87 -3.72
C SER A 129 -3.13 -12.80 -4.79
N ASP A 130 -4.21 -12.38 -5.48
CA ASP A 130 -4.82 -13.22 -6.50
C ASP A 130 -3.88 -13.40 -7.71
N VAL A 131 -3.20 -12.32 -8.13
CA VAL A 131 -2.24 -12.42 -9.25
C VAL A 131 -0.95 -13.13 -8.85
N LEU A 132 -0.44 -12.95 -7.62
CA LEU A 132 0.74 -13.67 -7.15
C LEU A 132 0.50 -15.17 -7.04
N ASP A 133 -0.68 -15.58 -6.56
CA ASP A 133 -1.12 -16.98 -6.55
C ASP A 133 -1.17 -17.56 -7.98
N ALA A 134 -1.74 -16.80 -8.93
CA ALA A 134 -1.79 -17.18 -10.35
C ALA A 134 -0.39 -17.22 -11.02
N LEU A 135 0.58 -16.46 -10.52
CA LEU A 135 2.00 -16.51 -10.93
C LEU A 135 2.75 -17.69 -10.26
N GLY A 136 2.11 -18.49 -9.41
CA GLY A 136 2.71 -19.63 -8.74
C GLY A 136 3.41 -19.33 -7.43
N VAL A 137 3.26 -18.15 -6.88
CA VAL A 137 3.80 -17.78 -5.56
C VAL A 137 2.91 -18.36 -4.46
N HIS A 138 3.49 -19.06 -3.50
CA HIS A 138 2.75 -19.46 -2.31
C HIS A 138 2.54 -18.27 -1.39
N ILE A 139 1.29 -17.77 -1.33
CA ILE A 139 0.94 -16.53 -0.63
C ILE A 139 0.57 -16.74 0.85
N ASP A 140 0.29 -17.97 1.26
CA ASP A 140 -0.19 -18.31 2.61
C ASP A 140 0.98 -18.67 3.55
N LEU A 141 1.98 -17.78 3.58
CA LEU A 141 3.17 -17.95 4.41
C LEU A 141 3.00 -17.29 5.79
N ASP A 142 3.65 -17.86 6.79
CA ASP A 142 3.86 -17.21 8.08
C ASP A 142 5.02 -16.19 8.04
N ALA A 143 5.27 -15.51 9.15
CA ALA A 143 6.32 -14.49 9.23
C ALA A 143 7.72 -15.02 8.90
N ALA A 144 8.02 -16.28 9.27
CA ALA A 144 9.31 -16.89 8.97
C ALA A 144 9.45 -17.23 7.48
N GLY A 145 8.39 -17.72 6.85
CA GLY A 145 8.36 -17.97 5.40
C GLY A 145 8.50 -16.70 4.59
N VAL A 146 7.80 -15.63 4.97
CA VAL A 146 7.95 -14.31 4.30
C VAL A 146 9.35 -13.75 4.51
N GLN A 147 9.91 -13.83 5.74
CA GLN A 147 11.29 -13.41 6.00
C GLN A 147 12.27 -14.14 5.09
N ARG A 148 12.15 -15.48 4.96
CA ARG A 148 12.98 -16.28 4.06
C ARG A 148 12.86 -15.81 2.61
N CYS A 149 11.66 -15.51 2.12
CA CYS A 149 11.46 -14.98 0.77
C CYS A 149 12.18 -13.63 0.56
N ILE A 150 12.09 -12.70 1.52
CA ILE A 150 12.82 -11.44 1.43
C ILE A 150 14.34 -11.69 1.41
N ASP A 151 14.85 -12.52 2.33
CA ASP A 151 16.28 -12.72 2.55
C ASP A 151 16.94 -13.53 1.41
N GLU A 152 16.23 -14.47 0.76
CA GLU A 152 16.78 -15.38 -0.25
C GLU A 152 16.35 -15.06 -1.68
N ALA A 153 15.09 -14.61 -1.87
CA ALA A 153 14.56 -14.27 -3.20
C ALA A 153 14.62 -12.77 -3.50
N GLY A 154 14.88 -11.92 -2.50
CA GLY A 154 14.86 -10.47 -2.62
C GLY A 154 13.46 -9.85 -2.55
N MET A 155 12.42 -10.65 -2.44
CA MET A 155 11.03 -10.19 -2.28
C MET A 155 10.23 -11.17 -1.44
N GLY A 156 9.42 -10.63 -0.50
CA GLY A 156 8.42 -11.39 0.24
C GLY A 156 7.04 -10.75 0.15
N PHE A 157 6.01 -11.57 0.17
CA PHE A 157 4.62 -11.11 0.15
C PHE A 157 3.94 -11.42 1.48
N MET A 158 3.38 -10.39 2.11
CA MET A 158 2.60 -10.48 3.34
C MET A 158 1.11 -10.42 2.99
N PHE A 159 0.43 -11.56 3.08
CA PHE A 159 -1.01 -11.64 2.92
C PHE A 159 -1.69 -11.05 4.17
N ALA A 160 -2.31 -9.89 4.05
CA ALA A 160 -2.78 -9.08 5.17
C ALA A 160 -3.59 -9.83 6.24
N PRO A 161 -4.50 -10.78 5.93
CA PRO A 161 -5.23 -11.55 6.93
C PRO A 161 -4.34 -12.36 7.90
N ASN A 162 -3.17 -12.83 7.45
CA ASN A 162 -2.26 -13.63 8.27
C ASN A 162 -1.45 -12.76 9.26
N PHE A 163 -1.35 -11.46 9.01
CA PHE A 163 -0.48 -10.57 9.77
C PHE A 163 -1.21 -9.56 10.67
N HIS A 164 -2.55 -9.42 10.51
CA HIS A 164 -3.33 -8.45 11.27
C HIS A 164 -4.45 -9.11 12.08
N PRO A 165 -4.13 -9.82 13.19
CA PRO A 165 -5.14 -10.49 14.02
C PRO A 165 -6.20 -9.55 14.59
N ALA A 166 -5.84 -8.28 14.86
CA ALA A 166 -6.78 -7.27 15.32
C ALA A 166 -7.95 -7.04 14.35
N MET A 167 -7.76 -7.28 13.05
CA MET A 167 -8.81 -7.16 12.05
C MET A 167 -9.99 -8.14 12.28
N ALA A 168 -9.79 -9.21 13.02
CA ALA A 168 -10.88 -10.14 13.36
C ALA A 168 -12.01 -9.43 14.15
N LYS A 169 -11.69 -8.48 15.03
CA LYS A 169 -12.66 -7.66 15.75
C LYS A 169 -13.26 -6.54 14.89
N ILE A 170 -12.48 -6.01 13.95
CA ILE A 170 -12.82 -4.81 13.15
C ILE A 170 -13.64 -5.18 11.89
N MET A 171 -13.33 -6.29 11.22
CA MET A 171 -13.98 -6.68 9.95
C MET A 171 -15.50 -6.84 10.03
N PRO A 172 -16.09 -7.43 11.11
CA PRO A 172 -17.54 -7.49 11.23
C PRO A 172 -18.22 -6.11 11.24
N ILE A 173 -17.59 -5.13 11.91
CA ILE A 173 -18.07 -3.74 11.99
C ILE A 173 -18.01 -3.11 10.60
N ARG A 174 -16.88 -3.22 9.90
CA ARG A 174 -16.71 -2.67 8.55
C ARG A 174 -17.72 -3.26 7.56
N ARG A 175 -17.97 -4.58 7.64
CA ARG A 175 -18.98 -5.24 6.79
C ARG A 175 -20.39 -4.76 7.09
N ALA A 176 -20.73 -4.56 8.37
CA ALA A 176 -22.04 -4.08 8.76
C ALA A 176 -22.28 -2.63 8.32
N LEU A 177 -21.25 -1.78 8.38
CA LEU A 177 -21.32 -0.39 7.91
C LEU A 177 -21.50 -0.30 6.39
N GLY A 178 -20.80 -1.14 5.62
CA GLY A 178 -20.87 -1.16 4.16
C GLY A 178 -20.44 0.13 3.45
N VAL A 179 -19.73 1.01 4.15
CA VAL A 179 -19.21 2.28 3.62
C VAL A 179 -17.70 2.38 3.77
N ARG A 180 -17.06 3.24 2.97
CA ARG A 180 -15.63 3.55 3.12
C ARG A 180 -15.41 4.33 4.41
N THR A 181 -14.34 3.98 5.11
CA THR A 181 -13.91 4.60 6.35
C THR A 181 -12.39 4.77 6.35
N LEU A 182 -11.83 5.39 7.36
CA LEU A 182 -10.38 5.50 7.62
C LEU A 182 -9.63 4.16 7.40
N PHE A 183 -10.23 3.00 7.69
CA PHE A 183 -9.61 1.70 7.42
C PHE A 183 -9.31 1.42 5.95
N ASN A 184 -9.90 2.14 5.01
CA ASN A 184 -9.62 1.95 3.59
C ASN A 184 -8.26 2.53 3.17
N VAL A 185 -7.71 3.46 3.93
CA VAL A 185 -6.38 4.07 3.66
C VAL A 185 -5.27 3.51 4.57
N LEU A 186 -5.61 2.67 5.56
CA LEU A 186 -4.63 2.12 6.50
C LEU A 186 -3.73 1.05 5.92
N GLY A 187 -4.16 0.33 4.86
CA GLY A 187 -3.40 -0.80 4.31
C GLY A 187 -1.92 -0.47 4.05
N PRO A 188 -1.60 0.56 3.27
CA PRO A 188 -0.23 0.99 3.01
C PRO A 188 0.56 1.40 4.26
N LEU A 189 -0.13 1.94 5.26
CA LEU A 189 0.47 2.46 6.48
C LEU A 189 0.77 1.38 7.53
N THR A 190 0.29 0.15 7.34
CA THR A 190 0.33 -0.91 8.36
C THR A 190 1.17 -2.11 7.98
N ASN A 191 2.09 -1.97 7.02
CA ASN A 191 2.98 -3.05 6.59
C ASN A 191 3.76 -3.65 7.79
N PRO A 192 3.65 -4.98 8.05
CA PRO A 192 4.26 -5.65 9.19
C PRO A 192 5.80 -5.66 9.20
N ALA A 193 6.42 -5.50 8.02
CA ALA A 193 7.88 -5.41 7.89
C ALA A 193 8.42 -4.00 8.12
N ARG A 194 7.55 -2.98 8.25
CA ARG A 194 7.90 -1.56 8.45
C ARG A 194 8.97 -1.08 7.46
N PRO A 195 8.69 -1.12 6.14
CA PRO A 195 9.66 -0.73 5.13
C PRO A 195 10.10 0.72 5.32
N SER A 196 11.40 0.99 5.02
CA SER A 196 11.96 2.34 5.04
C SER A 196 11.45 3.19 3.88
N PHE A 197 11.11 2.54 2.75
CA PHE A 197 10.76 3.19 1.49
C PHE A 197 9.43 2.67 0.96
N GLN A 198 8.54 3.59 0.59
CA GLN A 198 7.23 3.20 0.03
C GLN A 198 6.81 4.07 -1.16
N LEU A 199 6.33 3.43 -2.22
CA LEU A 199 5.49 4.06 -3.23
C LEU A 199 4.05 3.67 -2.98
N VAL A 200 3.18 4.66 -2.76
CA VAL A 200 1.80 4.42 -2.33
C VAL A 200 0.82 5.18 -3.20
N GLY A 201 -0.05 4.43 -3.87
CA GLY A 201 -1.14 5.01 -4.65
C GLY A 201 -2.40 5.25 -3.81
N VAL A 202 -3.10 6.33 -4.11
CA VAL A 202 -4.36 6.71 -3.43
C VAL A 202 -5.42 7.08 -4.46
N GLY A 203 -6.57 6.40 -4.43
CA GLY A 203 -7.63 6.59 -5.41
C GLY A 203 -8.44 7.89 -5.26
N GLU A 204 -8.33 8.61 -4.13
CA GLU A 204 -9.01 9.89 -3.89
C GLU A 204 -7.97 10.99 -3.59
N PRO A 205 -7.89 12.08 -4.38
CA PRO A 205 -6.82 13.08 -4.24
C PRO A 205 -6.82 13.78 -2.87
N ALA A 206 -7.98 13.98 -2.27
CA ALA A 206 -8.10 14.57 -0.93
C ALA A 206 -7.47 13.68 0.16
N LEU A 207 -7.49 12.35 -0.02
CA LEU A 207 -6.88 11.41 0.91
C LEU A 207 -5.36 11.25 0.69
N ALA A 208 -4.83 11.65 -0.47
CA ALA A 208 -3.39 11.58 -0.72
C ALA A 208 -2.61 12.44 0.28
N GLU A 209 -3.06 13.68 0.55
CA GLU A 209 -2.43 14.57 1.53
C GLU A 209 -2.53 14.01 2.97
N VAL A 210 -3.67 13.41 3.31
CA VAL A 210 -3.87 12.76 4.62
C VAL A 210 -2.91 11.58 4.80
N VAL A 211 -2.78 10.73 3.77
CA VAL A 211 -1.87 9.57 3.80
C VAL A 211 -0.41 10.02 3.85
N ALA A 212 -0.03 11.04 3.09
CA ALA A 212 1.33 11.59 3.12
C ALA A 212 1.67 12.19 4.49
N GLY A 213 0.76 12.97 5.08
CA GLY A 213 0.90 13.49 6.44
C GLY A 213 1.01 12.39 7.49
N ALA A 214 0.20 11.32 7.37
CA ALA A 214 0.28 10.18 8.27
C ALA A 214 1.64 9.44 8.16
N PHE A 215 2.22 9.32 6.97
CA PHE A 215 3.58 8.78 6.82
C PHE A 215 4.63 9.66 7.49
N ALA A 216 4.52 10.99 7.36
CA ALA A 216 5.41 11.93 8.02
C ALA A 216 5.33 11.79 9.55
N GLU A 217 4.12 11.72 10.11
CA GLU A 217 3.87 11.52 11.56
C GLU A 217 4.37 10.14 12.05
N LEU A 218 4.27 9.10 11.23
CA LEU A 218 4.79 7.77 11.54
C LEU A 218 6.30 7.64 11.39
N GLY A 219 6.99 8.69 10.92
CA GLY A 219 8.44 8.74 10.81
C GLY A 219 9.02 7.81 9.74
N ILE A 220 8.36 7.64 8.59
CA ILE A 220 8.94 6.89 7.48
C ILE A 220 10.19 7.61 6.97
N GLU A 221 11.20 6.85 6.54
CA GLU A 221 12.43 7.45 6.00
C GLU A 221 12.15 8.21 4.70
N ARG A 222 11.48 7.55 3.74
CA ARG A 222 10.95 8.19 2.52
C ARG A 222 9.70 7.49 2.02
N ALA A 223 8.73 8.27 1.58
CA ALA A 223 7.61 7.77 0.80
C ALA A 223 7.28 8.69 -0.37
N MET A 224 6.67 8.13 -1.38
CA MET A 224 5.99 8.89 -2.42
C MET A 224 4.54 8.46 -2.45
N VAL A 225 3.63 9.40 -2.15
CA VAL A 225 2.19 9.16 -2.26
C VAL A 225 1.71 9.75 -3.56
N VAL A 226 1.02 8.95 -4.37
CA VAL A 226 0.61 9.34 -5.73
C VAL A 226 -0.88 9.16 -5.95
N HIS A 227 -1.42 9.97 -6.86
CA HIS A 227 -2.77 9.83 -7.37
C HIS A 227 -2.75 10.06 -8.88
N GLY A 228 -3.20 9.05 -9.62
CA GLY A 228 -3.22 9.07 -11.08
C GLY A 228 -4.20 10.10 -11.64
N ALA A 229 -3.87 10.68 -12.77
CA ALA A 229 -4.68 11.72 -13.44
C ALA A 229 -6.12 11.26 -13.72
N ASP A 230 -6.33 9.96 -13.91
CA ASP A 230 -7.64 9.34 -14.19
C ASP A 230 -8.34 8.79 -12.94
N GLY A 231 -7.86 9.13 -11.75
CA GLY A 231 -8.41 8.65 -10.49
C GLY A 231 -7.83 7.31 -10.02
N ALA A 232 -6.80 6.78 -10.70
CA ALA A 232 -6.14 5.55 -10.31
C ALA A 232 -5.31 5.72 -9.03
N ASP A 233 -5.18 4.66 -8.26
CA ASP A 233 -4.25 4.57 -7.14
C ASP A 233 -2.85 4.08 -7.56
N GLU A 234 -2.38 4.60 -8.70
CA GLU A 234 -1.07 4.34 -9.33
C GLU A 234 -0.64 5.57 -10.13
N LEU A 235 0.64 5.71 -10.46
CA LEU A 235 1.07 6.60 -11.53
C LEU A 235 0.57 6.06 -12.86
N THR A 236 -0.12 6.90 -13.64
CA THR A 236 -0.67 6.55 -14.96
C THR A 236 0.04 7.26 -16.08
N LEU A 237 -0.21 6.83 -17.32
CA LEU A 237 0.39 7.41 -18.53
C LEU A 237 -0.47 8.52 -19.17
N SER A 238 -1.68 8.75 -18.65
CA SER A 238 -2.71 9.52 -19.35
C SER A 238 -2.67 11.03 -19.13
N GLY A 239 -1.95 11.50 -18.10
CA GLY A 239 -1.96 12.93 -17.76
C GLY A 239 -0.97 13.30 -16.68
N SER A 240 -1.27 14.39 -15.96
CA SER A 240 -0.44 14.86 -14.85
C SER A 240 -0.89 14.20 -13.56
N ASN A 241 -0.09 13.29 -13.03
CA ASN A 241 -0.31 12.63 -11.75
C ASN A 241 0.06 13.58 -10.60
N LEU A 242 -0.71 13.55 -9.50
CA LEU A 242 -0.31 14.18 -8.25
C LEU A 242 0.78 13.34 -7.60
N VAL A 243 1.82 14.00 -7.10
CA VAL A 243 2.93 13.38 -6.37
C VAL A 243 3.17 14.13 -5.07
N LEU A 244 3.24 13.41 -3.96
CA LEU A 244 3.59 13.94 -2.64
C LEU A 244 4.82 13.21 -2.14
N HIS A 245 5.94 13.90 -2.07
CA HIS A 245 7.18 13.38 -1.51
C HIS A 245 7.15 13.54 0.01
N VAL A 246 7.37 12.43 0.72
CA VAL A 246 7.50 12.41 2.18
C VAL A 246 8.93 12.09 2.52
N ARG A 247 9.60 13.01 3.23
CA ARG A 247 10.97 12.85 3.66
C ARG A 247 11.24 13.72 4.88
N ASP A 248 11.97 13.18 5.87
CA ASP A 248 12.40 13.92 7.07
C ASP A 248 11.23 14.61 7.82
N GLY A 249 10.05 13.96 7.83
CA GLY A 249 8.82 14.50 8.44
C GLY A 249 8.14 15.63 7.65
N ALA A 250 8.64 15.97 6.46
CA ALA A 250 8.04 16.98 5.59
C ALA A 250 7.30 16.33 4.40
N VAL A 251 6.28 17.02 3.91
CA VAL A 251 5.53 16.65 2.70
C VAL A 251 5.71 17.75 1.67
N GLU A 252 6.21 17.39 0.50
CA GLU A 252 6.39 18.30 -0.63
C GLU A 252 5.51 17.84 -1.79
N ARG A 253 4.75 18.78 -2.38
CA ARG A 253 3.81 18.52 -3.47
C ARG A 253 4.45 18.78 -4.81
N ASP A 254 4.25 17.87 -5.74
CA ASP A 254 4.71 17.92 -7.12
C ASP A 254 3.69 17.29 -8.08
N THR A 255 3.98 17.30 -9.36
CA THR A 255 3.22 16.62 -10.41
C THR A 255 4.16 15.92 -11.37
N LEU A 256 3.71 14.81 -11.95
CA LEU A 256 4.49 14.00 -12.89
C LEU A 256 3.63 13.53 -14.06
N SER A 257 4.07 13.81 -15.27
CA SER A 257 3.53 13.22 -16.49
C SER A 257 4.50 12.17 -17.06
N ALA A 258 3.98 11.16 -17.74
CA ALA A 258 4.82 10.14 -18.38
C ALA A 258 5.87 10.74 -19.34
N THR A 259 5.51 11.83 -20.02
CA THR A 259 6.40 12.56 -20.95
C THR A 259 7.58 13.24 -20.28
N ASP A 260 7.47 13.59 -18.99
CA ASP A 260 8.56 14.24 -18.24
C ASP A 260 9.74 13.28 -18.00
N VAL A 261 9.47 11.97 -18.11
CA VAL A 261 10.47 10.91 -17.94
C VAL A 261 10.71 10.12 -19.24
N GLY A 262 10.30 10.67 -20.38
CA GLY A 262 10.58 10.09 -21.71
C GLY A 262 9.67 8.92 -22.11
N LEU A 263 8.56 8.69 -21.40
CA LEU A 263 7.56 7.69 -21.75
C LEU A 263 6.44 8.29 -22.60
N ALA A 264 5.81 7.47 -23.46
CA ALA A 264 4.66 7.91 -24.24
C ALA A 264 3.40 7.99 -23.37
N SER A 265 2.56 8.99 -23.65
CA SER A 265 1.22 9.04 -23.05
C SER A 265 0.34 7.93 -23.62
N ALA A 266 -0.49 7.34 -22.77
CA ALA A 266 -1.50 6.35 -23.16
C ALA A 266 -2.77 6.53 -22.32
N PRO A 267 -3.96 6.26 -22.87
CA PRO A 267 -5.20 6.35 -22.11
C PRO A 267 -5.31 5.22 -21.09
N LEU A 268 -6.13 5.41 -20.06
CA LEU A 268 -6.28 4.46 -18.95
C LEU A 268 -6.77 3.07 -19.41
N ASP A 269 -7.63 3.02 -20.43
CA ASP A 269 -8.16 1.77 -20.97
C ASP A 269 -7.07 0.87 -21.61
N ALA A 270 -5.92 1.47 -22.03
CA ALA A 270 -4.76 0.71 -22.48
C ALA A 270 -4.06 -0.06 -21.31
N LEU A 271 -4.41 0.24 -20.06
CA LEU A 271 -3.87 -0.39 -18.87
C LEU A 271 -4.82 -1.42 -18.25
N THR A 272 -5.95 -1.69 -18.90
CA THR A 272 -7.01 -2.56 -18.38
C THR A 272 -6.48 -3.95 -18.02
N GLY A 273 -6.81 -4.39 -16.82
CA GLY A 273 -6.54 -5.72 -16.27
C GLY A 273 -7.62 -6.74 -16.67
N GLY A 274 -7.76 -7.78 -15.85
CA GLY A 274 -8.74 -8.84 -16.04
C GLY A 274 -8.71 -9.84 -14.90
N THR A 275 -9.02 -11.10 -15.19
CA THR A 275 -8.94 -12.19 -14.23
C THR A 275 -7.50 -12.40 -13.72
N PRO A 276 -7.29 -13.05 -12.56
CA PRO A 276 -5.95 -13.36 -12.07
C PRO A 276 -5.04 -14.05 -13.10
N SER A 277 -5.57 -15.02 -13.85
CA SER A 277 -4.81 -15.70 -14.91
C SER A 277 -4.41 -14.75 -16.04
N ALA A 278 -5.35 -13.91 -16.53
CA ALA A 278 -5.04 -12.96 -17.59
C ALA A 278 -4.02 -11.91 -17.14
N ASN A 279 -4.09 -11.45 -15.89
CA ASN A 279 -3.11 -10.53 -15.33
C ASN A 279 -1.75 -11.18 -15.13
N ALA A 280 -1.69 -12.46 -14.73
CA ALA A 280 -0.45 -13.22 -14.63
C ALA A 280 0.24 -13.36 -16.02
N GLU A 281 -0.52 -13.67 -17.06
CA GLU A 281 0.00 -13.71 -18.46
C GLU A 281 0.59 -12.36 -18.86
N ARG A 282 -0.13 -11.25 -18.62
CA ARG A 282 0.37 -9.90 -18.92
C ARG A 282 1.63 -9.55 -18.12
N ILE A 283 1.70 -9.93 -16.85
CA ILE A 283 2.92 -9.72 -16.04
C ILE A 283 4.09 -10.50 -16.64
N HIS A 284 3.90 -11.76 -17.07
CA HIS A 284 4.95 -12.51 -17.76
C HIS A 284 5.40 -11.81 -19.05
N GLU A 285 4.48 -11.29 -19.88
CA GLU A 285 4.79 -10.54 -21.08
C GLU A 285 5.59 -9.27 -20.75
N ILE A 286 5.17 -8.50 -19.73
CA ILE A 286 5.87 -7.29 -19.26
C ILE A 286 7.30 -7.65 -18.83
N LEU A 287 7.46 -8.67 -17.97
CA LEU A 287 8.76 -9.08 -17.46
C LEU A 287 9.67 -9.70 -18.55
N ALA A 288 9.09 -10.21 -19.64
CA ALA A 288 9.80 -10.66 -20.82
C ALA A 288 10.20 -9.49 -21.78
N GLY A 289 9.83 -8.25 -21.45
CA GLY A 289 10.20 -7.06 -22.21
C GLY A 289 9.25 -6.69 -23.34
N ALA A 290 8.02 -7.27 -23.41
CA ALA A 290 7.04 -6.91 -24.42
C ALA A 290 6.75 -5.39 -24.41
N PRO A 291 6.92 -4.67 -25.52
CA PRO A 291 6.75 -3.22 -25.55
C PRO A 291 5.27 -2.83 -25.48
N GLY A 292 4.98 -1.65 -24.96
CA GLY A 292 3.65 -1.06 -24.94
C GLY A 292 3.26 -0.43 -23.60
N PRO A 293 2.04 0.13 -23.52
CA PRO A 293 1.60 0.89 -22.34
C PRO A 293 1.64 0.11 -21.03
N LEU A 294 1.39 -1.20 -21.03
CA LEU A 294 1.47 -2.04 -19.83
C LEU A 294 2.90 -2.12 -19.29
N ARG A 295 3.91 -2.26 -20.17
CA ARG A 295 5.31 -2.20 -19.77
C ARG A 295 5.67 -0.80 -19.27
N ASP A 296 5.26 0.23 -19.99
CA ASP A 296 5.64 1.61 -19.71
C ASP A 296 5.08 2.08 -18.35
N VAL A 297 3.84 1.74 -18.00
CA VAL A 297 3.27 2.08 -16.69
C VAL A 297 3.97 1.35 -15.55
N VAL A 298 4.37 0.09 -15.75
CA VAL A 298 5.15 -0.67 -14.75
C VAL A 298 6.54 -0.06 -14.58
N VAL A 299 7.20 0.32 -15.69
CA VAL A 299 8.50 1.00 -15.67
C VAL A 299 8.41 2.35 -14.96
N LEU A 300 7.32 3.12 -15.16
CA LEU A 300 7.07 4.39 -14.47
C LEU A 300 6.98 4.20 -12.95
N ASN A 301 6.12 3.28 -12.50
CA ASN A 301 5.92 3.03 -11.06
C ASN A 301 7.16 2.38 -10.42
N ALA A 302 7.82 1.43 -11.09
CA ALA A 302 9.07 0.86 -10.61
C ALA A 302 10.18 1.93 -10.53
N GLY A 303 10.28 2.80 -11.53
CA GLY A 303 11.24 3.91 -11.55
C GLY A 303 11.04 4.89 -10.40
N ALA A 304 9.78 5.23 -10.10
CA ALA A 304 9.45 6.05 -8.94
C ALA A 304 9.84 5.36 -7.62
N ALA A 305 9.55 4.06 -7.46
CA ALA A 305 9.94 3.30 -6.28
C ALA A 305 11.47 3.20 -6.12
N LEU A 306 12.20 3.01 -7.22
CA LEU A 306 13.67 2.99 -7.22
C LEU A 306 14.27 4.33 -6.80
N MET A 307 13.69 5.45 -7.24
CA MET A 307 14.10 6.79 -6.81
C MET A 307 13.81 7.01 -5.33
N VAL A 308 12.62 6.64 -4.85
CA VAL A 308 12.27 6.76 -3.41
C VAL A 308 13.27 5.96 -2.55
N ALA A 309 13.67 4.78 -2.99
CA ALA A 309 14.63 3.93 -2.31
C ALA A 309 16.09 4.37 -2.47
N GLY A 310 16.36 5.43 -3.24
CA GLY A 310 17.71 5.96 -3.44
C GLY A 310 18.59 5.17 -4.39
N ALA A 311 18.01 4.29 -5.21
CA ALA A 311 18.74 3.59 -6.28
C ALA A 311 18.92 4.46 -7.55
N ALA A 312 18.24 5.59 -7.61
CA ALA A 312 18.34 6.62 -8.63
C ALA A 312 18.14 8.00 -7.98
N ASP A 313 18.75 9.03 -8.54
CA ASP A 313 18.60 10.41 -8.03
C ASP A 313 17.33 11.09 -8.55
N THR A 314 16.83 10.68 -9.71
CA THR A 314 15.63 11.20 -10.35
C THR A 314 14.69 10.08 -10.79
N ILE A 315 13.39 10.42 -10.98
CA ILE A 315 12.42 9.44 -11.52
C ILE A 315 12.83 9.00 -12.94
N ALA A 316 13.37 9.89 -13.77
CA ALA A 316 13.82 9.56 -15.11
C ALA A 316 14.97 8.53 -15.11
N GLU A 317 15.93 8.66 -14.20
CA GLU A 317 16.99 7.66 -14.00
C GLU A 317 16.43 6.34 -13.45
N GLY A 318 15.46 6.42 -12.52
CA GLY A 318 14.74 5.24 -12.02
C GLY A 318 13.99 4.50 -13.13
N VAL A 319 13.32 5.22 -14.03
CA VAL A 319 12.64 4.68 -15.23
C VAL A 319 13.65 3.98 -16.14
N ALA A 320 14.80 4.59 -16.40
CA ALA A 320 15.86 3.95 -17.20
C ALA A 320 16.40 2.68 -16.54
N LEU A 321 16.58 2.69 -15.20
CA LEU A 321 17.01 1.51 -14.44
C LEU A 321 15.94 0.41 -14.46
N ALA A 322 14.67 0.75 -14.28
CA ALA A 322 13.56 -0.20 -14.34
C ALA A 322 13.46 -0.87 -15.73
N ALA A 323 13.54 -0.08 -16.80
CA ALA A 323 13.55 -0.59 -18.17
C ALA A 323 14.73 -1.55 -18.41
N LYS A 324 15.94 -1.16 -18.01
CA LYS A 324 17.13 -2.02 -18.07
C LYS A 324 16.96 -3.32 -17.30
N THR A 325 16.34 -3.28 -16.13
CA THR A 325 16.11 -4.47 -15.29
C THR A 325 15.17 -5.46 -15.97
N ILE A 326 14.13 -4.98 -16.64
CA ILE A 326 13.25 -5.81 -17.47
C ILE A 326 14.03 -6.39 -18.65
N ASP A 327 14.71 -5.54 -19.43
CA ASP A 327 15.41 -5.92 -20.66
C ASP A 327 16.57 -6.91 -20.44
N SER A 328 17.16 -6.89 -19.25
CA SER A 328 18.19 -7.86 -18.84
C SER A 328 17.64 -9.20 -18.34
N GLY A 329 16.32 -9.31 -18.15
CA GLY A 329 15.65 -10.49 -17.60
C GLY A 329 15.75 -10.61 -16.08
N GLU A 330 16.35 -9.66 -15.36
CA GLU A 330 16.49 -9.75 -13.89
C GLU A 330 15.14 -9.65 -13.17
N ALA A 331 14.17 -8.91 -13.72
CA ALA A 331 12.82 -8.85 -13.18
C ALA A 331 12.09 -10.20 -13.29
N ALA A 332 12.23 -10.91 -14.42
CA ALA A 332 11.69 -12.27 -14.59
C ALA A 332 12.33 -13.26 -13.60
N LYS A 333 13.67 -13.20 -13.45
CA LYS A 333 14.39 -14.02 -12.47
C LYS A 333 13.99 -13.73 -11.03
N ALA A 334 13.61 -12.49 -10.69
CA ALA A 334 13.10 -12.16 -9.36
C ALA A 334 11.79 -12.92 -9.07
N LEU A 335 10.87 -12.99 -10.04
CA LEU A 335 9.66 -13.81 -9.94
C LEU A 335 10.00 -15.30 -9.79
N GLU A 336 10.89 -15.84 -10.62
CA GLU A 336 11.31 -17.25 -10.55
C GLU A 336 11.88 -17.60 -9.17
N ARG A 337 12.75 -16.74 -8.61
CA ARG A 337 13.29 -16.93 -7.25
C ARG A 337 12.18 -16.88 -6.19
N LEU A 338 11.26 -15.91 -6.30
CA LEU A 338 10.15 -15.78 -5.36
C LEU A 338 9.26 -17.05 -5.38
N VAL A 339 8.92 -17.54 -6.58
CA VAL A 339 8.15 -18.79 -6.74
C VAL A 339 8.89 -19.96 -6.12
N ALA A 340 10.18 -20.11 -6.41
CA ALA A 340 10.98 -21.22 -5.90
C ALA A 340 11.07 -21.20 -4.36
N VAL A 341 11.38 -20.06 -3.75
CA VAL A 341 11.57 -19.93 -2.29
C VAL A 341 10.25 -19.99 -1.54
N SER A 342 9.17 -19.47 -2.09
CA SER A 342 7.85 -19.50 -1.43
C SER A 342 7.26 -20.91 -1.38
N ASN A 343 7.60 -21.79 -2.30
CA ASN A 343 7.12 -23.18 -2.37
C ASN A 343 8.07 -24.20 -1.72
N GLY A 344 9.25 -23.82 -1.30
CA GLY A 344 10.26 -24.67 -0.61
C GLY A 344 10.31 -24.35 0.85
#